data_5505d458d718c095a378e9f32a151460
#
_entry.id   5505d458d718c095a378e9f32a151460
#
_cell.length_a   1.000
_cell.length_b   1.000
_cell.length_c   1.000
_cell.angle_alpha   90.00
_cell.angle_beta   90.00
_cell.angle_gamma   90.00
#
_symmetry.space_group_name_H-M   'P 1'
#
loop_
_entity.id
_entity.type
_entity.pdbx_description
1 polymer ?
#
loop_
_entity_poly.entity_id
_entity_poly.type
_entity_poly.pdbx_seq_one_letter_code
_entity_poly.pdbx_strand_id
1 'polypeptide(L)'
;MKRIRCPKCDEPILFDDSLYTPGRTLVFECPSCRKQFKIRVGGKVLTTQNTAAFGTTPEPEEKPAVGYLVVLENAFHLRQIVPLHEGENRIGRHVKGTKAEAAFKTVDPSVDETHCAIKVSRTKAGRLLFVLRDGPSGTGTFHMNELVGVKERVNLSEGAIVTIGATTMILHEGTPPEEE
;
A
#
# COMPACT_ATOMS: atom_id res chain seq x y z
N MET A 1 -0.33 -35.47 -11.21
CA MET A 1 -1.15 -34.90 -10.10
C MET A 1 -0.47 -33.73 -9.47
N LYS A 2 -1.17 -32.62 -9.35
CA LYS A 2 -0.69 -31.40 -8.66
C LYS A 2 -1.50 -31.12 -7.42
N ARG A 3 -0.86 -30.51 -6.44
CA ARG A 3 -1.49 -30.08 -5.19
C ARG A 3 -1.55 -28.55 -5.16
N ILE A 4 -2.73 -28.03 -4.92
CA ILE A 4 -3.02 -26.62 -4.74
C ILE A 4 -3.55 -26.40 -3.34
N ARG A 5 -3.48 -25.18 -2.84
CA ARG A 5 -3.99 -24.84 -1.51
C ARG A 5 -5.12 -23.83 -1.60
N CYS A 6 -6.10 -23.99 -0.76
CA CYS A 6 -7.19 -23.04 -0.66
C CYS A 6 -6.69 -21.69 -0.12
N PRO A 7 -6.96 -20.57 -0.80
CA PRO A 7 -6.48 -19.25 -0.35
C PRO A 7 -7.16 -18.73 0.92
N LYS A 8 -8.20 -19.42 1.40
CA LYS A 8 -8.93 -19.03 2.61
C LYS A 8 -8.52 -19.83 3.85
N CYS A 9 -8.39 -21.16 3.73
CA CYS A 9 -8.16 -22.07 4.86
C CYS A 9 -6.91 -22.94 4.72
N ASP A 10 -6.14 -22.75 3.67
CA ASP A 10 -4.89 -23.48 3.34
C ASP A 10 -5.08 -25.00 3.14
N GLU A 11 -6.31 -25.47 3.03
CA GLU A 11 -6.62 -26.89 2.78
C GLU A 11 -6.01 -27.36 1.45
N PRO A 12 -5.24 -28.45 1.42
CA PRO A 12 -4.66 -28.98 0.21
C PRO A 12 -5.72 -29.70 -0.67
N ILE A 13 -5.79 -29.33 -1.94
CA ILE A 13 -6.66 -29.94 -2.94
C ILE A 13 -5.78 -30.59 -4.00
N LEU A 14 -5.97 -31.88 -4.21
CA LEU A 14 -5.27 -32.64 -5.26
C LEU A 14 -6.10 -32.62 -6.54
N PHE A 15 -5.46 -32.38 -7.67
CA PHE A 15 -6.08 -32.49 -8.98
C PHE A 15 -5.12 -33.05 -10.02
N ASP A 16 -5.66 -33.65 -11.06
CA ASP A 16 -4.88 -34.19 -12.17
C ASP A 16 -4.73 -33.12 -13.26
N ASP A 17 -3.54 -32.58 -13.38
CA ASP A 17 -3.22 -31.54 -14.36
C ASP A 17 -3.07 -32.08 -15.80
N SER A 18 -2.92 -33.38 -15.97
CA SER A 18 -2.83 -34.02 -17.30
C SER A 18 -4.15 -33.98 -18.07
N LEU A 19 -5.26 -33.81 -17.38
CA LEU A 19 -6.62 -33.75 -17.95
C LEU A 19 -6.95 -32.36 -18.54
N TYR A 20 -6.07 -31.37 -18.38
CA TYR A 20 -6.36 -29.99 -18.76
C TYR A 20 -5.28 -29.39 -19.64
N THR A 21 -5.68 -28.65 -20.65
CA THR A 21 -4.78 -27.94 -21.56
C THR A 21 -4.05 -26.81 -20.84
N PRO A 22 -2.71 -26.68 -21.01
CA PRO A 22 -1.96 -25.56 -20.44
C PRO A 22 -2.53 -24.19 -20.84
N GLY A 23 -2.63 -23.28 -19.88
CA GLY A 23 -3.19 -21.94 -20.09
C GLY A 23 -4.68 -21.80 -19.76
N ARG A 24 -5.38 -22.90 -19.50
CA ARG A 24 -6.81 -22.88 -19.13
C ARG A 24 -7.00 -22.47 -17.65
N THR A 25 -8.03 -21.68 -17.41
CA THR A 25 -8.42 -21.30 -16.04
C THR A 25 -9.41 -22.33 -15.51
N LEU A 26 -9.08 -22.96 -14.40
CA LEU A 26 -9.95 -23.91 -13.68
C LEU A 26 -10.54 -23.24 -12.45
N VAL A 27 -11.79 -23.57 -12.16
CA VAL A 27 -12.49 -23.15 -10.94
C VAL A 27 -12.50 -24.32 -9.98
N PHE A 28 -12.01 -24.11 -8.77
CA PHE A 28 -12.01 -25.09 -7.69
C PHE A 28 -12.91 -24.63 -6.57
N GLU A 29 -13.60 -25.58 -5.95
CA GLU A 29 -14.31 -25.38 -4.71
C GLU A 29 -13.58 -26.12 -3.58
N CYS A 30 -13.29 -25.41 -2.50
CA CYS A 30 -12.63 -26.02 -1.34
C CYS A 30 -13.58 -26.94 -0.58
N PRO A 31 -13.24 -28.21 -0.35
CA PRO A 31 -14.10 -29.14 0.36
C PRO A 31 -14.28 -28.78 1.85
N SER A 32 -13.33 -28.05 2.42
CA SER A 32 -13.36 -27.65 3.83
C SER A 32 -14.17 -26.37 4.09
N CYS A 33 -13.92 -25.30 3.32
CA CYS A 33 -14.56 -23.99 3.56
C CYS A 33 -15.54 -23.55 2.46
N ARG A 34 -15.77 -24.37 1.43
CA ARG A 34 -16.64 -24.14 0.28
C ARG A 34 -16.37 -22.86 -0.51
N LYS A 35 -15.18 -22.26 -0.33
CA LYS A 35 -14.78 -21.11 -1.12
C LYS A 35 -14.40 -21.55 -2.53
N GLN A 36 -15.01 -20.90 -3.52
CA GLN A 36 -14.61 -21.06 -4.92
C GLN A 36 -13.45 -20.10 -5.24
N PHE A 37 -12.47 -20.60 -5.97
CA PHE A 37 -11.33 -19.83 -6.44
C PHE A 37 -10.85 -20.33 -7.80
N LYS A 38 -10.16 -19.48 -8.55
CA LYS A 38 -9.71 -19.77 -9.91
C LYS A 38 -8.21 -19.97 -9.92
N ILE A 39 -7.77 -20.99 -10.66
CA ILE A 39 -6.34 -21.24 -10.90
C ILE A 39 -6.11 -21.41 -12.41
N ARG A 40 -5.05 -20.81 -12.89
CA ARG A 40 -4.59 -20.98 -14.29
C ARG A 40 -3.59 -22.14 -14.32
N VAL A 41 -3.89 -23.18 -15.11
CA VAL A 41 -2.99 -24.31 -15.31
C VAL A 41 -1.82 -23.83 -16.16
N GLY A 42 -0.58 -23.93 -15.64
CA GLY A 42 0.60 -23.36 -16.26
C GLY A 42 0.87 -23.90 -17.65
N GLY A 43 1.06 -23.00 -18.60
CA GLY A 43 1.75 -23.29 -19.86
C GLY A 43 3.24 -23.50 -19.58
N LYS A 44 3.88 -24.40 -20.34
CA LYS A 44 5.33 -24.60 -20.30
C LYS A 44 6.04 -23.26 -20.45
N VAL A 45 6.76 -22.87 -19.43
CA VAL A 45 7.78 -21.84 -19.56
C VAL A 45 8.90 -22.43 -20.36
N LEU A 46 9.17 -21.88 -21.54
CA LEU A 46 10.40 -22.12 -22.26
C LEU A 46 11.56 -21.68 -21.39
N THR A 47 12.35 -22.65 -21.00
CA THR A 47 13.54 -22.50 -20.17
C THR A 47 14.55 -21.60 -20.88
N THR A 48 14.78 -20.42 -20.37
CA THR A 48 16.12 -19.85 -20.40
C THR A 48 16.55 -19.69 -18.95
N GLN A 49 17.68 -20.30 -18.67
CA GLN A 49 18.30 -20.48 -17.38
C GLN A 49 18.36 -19.17 -16.58
N ASN A 50 17.81 -19.16 -15.36
CA ASN A 50 18.53 -18.83 -14.15
C ASN A 50 17.63 -19.00 -12.93
N THR A 51 18.08 -19.90 -12.08
CA THR A 51 17.95 -20.03 -10.63
C THR A 51 16.83 -19.23 -9.93
N ALA A 52 16.01 -20.03 -9.23
CA ALA A 52 15.26 -19.66 -8.02
C ALA A 52 14.34 -18.43 -8.11
N ALA A 53 13.09 -18.69 -8.47
CA ALA A 53 12.04 -17.78 -8.10
C ALA A 53 10.87 -18.59 -7.53
N PHE A 54 10.76 -18.59 -6.23
CA PHE A 54 9.50 -18.78 -5.55
C PHE A 54 8.51 -17.76 -6.12
N GLY A 55 7.30 -18.23 -6.41
CA GLY A 55 6.28 -17.45 -7.10
C GLY A 55 6.06 -16.08 -6.50
N THR A 56 6.54 -15.10 -7.19
CA THR A 56 6.18 -13.71 -7.01
C THR A 56 4.74 -13.56 -7.52
N THR A 57 3.81 -13.31 -6.64
CA THR A 57 2.66 -12.46 -6.96
C THR A 57 3.25 -11.28 -7.74
N PRO A 58 2.69 -10.84 -8.89
CA PRO A 58 3.15 -9.57 -9.45
C PRO A 58 2.99 -8.55 -8.33
N GLU A 59 4.11 -8.11 -7.78
CA GLU A 59 4.14 -6.89 -7.01
C GLU A 59 3.50 -5.85 -7.90
N PRO A 60 2.53 -5.08 -7.42
CA PRO A 60 2.07 -3.92 -8.16
C PRO A 60 3.35 -3.15 -8.49
N GLU A 61 3.58 -2.85 -9.78
CA GLU A 61 4.71 -2.06 -10.23
C GLU A 61 4.80 -0.88 -9.27
N GLU A 62 5.79 -0.90 -8.40
CA GLU A 62 5.97 0.17 -7.42
C GLU A 62 6.26 1.42 -8.22
N LYS A 63 5.25 2.26 -8.31
CA LYS A 63 5.42 3.57 -8.94
C LYS A 63 6.57 4.25 -8.21
N PRO A 64 7.50 4.86 -8.94
CA PRO A 64 8.63 5.53 -8.29
C PRO A 64 8.10 6.58 -7.30
N ALA A 65 8.71 6.64 -6.13
CA ALA A 65 8.40 7.67 -5.16
C ALA A 65 8.82 9.03 -5.71
N VAL A 66 7.92 10.00 -5.61
CA VAL A 66 8.12 11.37 -6.10
C VAL A 66 8.16 12.38 -4.97
N GLY A 67 7.94 11.93 -3.76
CA GLY A 67 8.05 12.65 -2.51
C GLY A 67 8.03 11.67 -1.36
N TYR A 68 8.22 12.16 -0.15
CA TYR A 68 8.14 11.34 1.05
C TYR A 68 7.77 12.18 2.28
N LEU A 69 7.22 11.50 3.28
CA LEU A 69 6.96 12.08 4.60
C LEU A 69 8.00 11.56 5.58
N VAL A 70 8.64 12.48 6.29
CA VAL A 70 9.42 12.14 7.47
C VAL A 70 8.50 12.16 8.68
N VAL A 71 8.14 10.98 9.17
CA VAL A 71 7.34 10.82 10.39
C VAL A 71 8.28 10.96 11.57
N LEU A 72 8.11 12.00 12.37
CA LEU A 72 8.97 12.28 13.52
C LEU A 72 8.70 11.28 14.65
N GLU A 73 9.74 10.87 15.35
CA GLU A 73 9.61 10.01 16.52
C GLU A 73 8.83 10.69 17.66
N ASN A 74 8.08 9.90 18.40
CA ASN A 74 7.37 10.32 19.59
C ASN A 74 7.20 9.14 20.58
N ALA A 75 6.35 9.29 21.58
CA ALA A 75 6.12 8.24 22.58
C ALA A 75 5.48 6.96 22.02
N PHE A 76 4.93 6.99 20.79
CA PHE A 76 4.17 5.89 20.19
C PHE A 76 4.91 5.17 19.04
N HIS A 77 5.98 5.78 18.50
CA HIS A 77 6.75 5.20 17.40
C HIS A 77 8.12 5.87 17.20
N LEU A 78 9.01 5.14 16.57
CA LEU A 78 10.29 5.66 16.09
C LEU A 78 10.11 6.48 14.80
N ARG A 79 11.15 7.25 14.43
CA ARG A 79 11.21 7.96 13.16
C ARG A 79 11.04 6.99 12.00
N GLN A 80 10.25 7.37 11.01
CA GLN A 80 10.02 6.59 9.79
C GLN A 80 10.01 7.49 8.57
N ILE A 81 10.32 6.93 7.41
CA ILE A 81 10.18 7.58 6.11
C ILE A 81 9.08 6.85 5.35
N VAL A 82 8.10 7.58 4.88
CA VAL A 82 6.94 7.06 4.15
C VAL A 82 6.97 7.62 2.73
N PRO A 83 7.22 6.79 1.71
CA PRO A 83 7.25 7.26 0.32
C PRO A 83 5.85 7.66 -0.16
N LEU A 84 5.82 8.67 -1.03
CA LEU A 84 4.63 9.15 -1.72
C LEU A 84 4.78 8.93 -3.23
N HIS A 85 3.72 8.46 -3.86
CA HIS A 85 3.67 8.16 -5.29
C HIS A 85 2.65 9.06 -6.00
N GLU A 86 2.77 9.21 -7.32
CA GLU A 86 1.74 9.90 -8.09
C GLU A 86 0.38 9.22 -7.93
N GLY A 87 -0.64 10.00 -7.67
CA GLY A 87 -1.99 9.54 -7.35
C GLY A 87 -2.37 9.83 -5.91
N GLU A 88 -3.34 9.11 -5.39
CA GLU A 88 -3.81 9.25 -4.02
C GLU A 88 -2.99 8.37 -3.07
N ASN A 89 -2.44 8.99 -2.03
CA ASN A 89 -1.71 8.32 -0.96
C ASN A 89 -2.52 8.49 0.33
N ARG A 90 -3.19 7.44 0.76
CA ARG A 90 -3.90 7.41 2.04
C ARG A 90 -2.92 7.15 3.16
N ILE A 91 -2.94 8.03 4.15
CA ILE A 91 -2.00 8.04 5.28
C ILE A 91 -2.74 7.62 6.53
N GLY A 92 -2.15 6.76 7.32
CA GLY A 92 -2.71 6.31 8.57
C GLY A 92 -1.88 5.26 9.27
N ARG A 93 -2.46 4.69 10.32
CA ARG A 93 -1.82 3.67 11.13
C ARG A 93 -1.78 2.35 10.39
N HIS A 94 -0.57 1.76 10.29
CA HIS A 94 -0.40 0.44 9.71
C HIS A 94 -0.99 -0.63 10.63
N VAL A 95 -1.94 -1.39 10.09
CA VAL A 95 -2.47 -2.62 10.68
C VAL A 95 -2.43 -3.73 9.64
N LYS A 96 -2.46 -4.97 10.09
CA LYS A 96 -2.49 -6.12 9.17
C LYS A 96 -3.73 -6.03 8.27
N GLY A 97 -3.50 -5.96 6.95
CA GLY A 97 -4.57 -5.83 5.96
C GLY A 97 -5.00 -4.39 5.67
N THR A 98 -4.26 -3.38 6.15
CA THR A 98 -4.55 -1.97 5.80
C THR A 98 -4.48 -1.76 4.28
N LYS A 99 -5.37 -0.88 3.79
CA LYS A 99 -5.42 -0.47 2.38
C LYS A 99 -4.78 0.90 2.15
N ALA A 100 -4.19 1.49 3.19
CA ALA A 100 -3.51 2.77 3.08
C ALA A 100 -2.17 2.60 2.34
N GLU A 101 -1.95 3.36 1.28
CA GLU A 101 -0.75 3.32 0.46
C GLU A 101 0.48 3.88 1.21
N ALA A 102 0.25 4.80 2.13
CA ALA A 102 1.26 5.50 2.92
C ALA A 102 1.05 5.28 4.42
N ALA A 103 0.86 4.01 4.82
CA ALA A 103 0.70 3.66 6.22
C ALA A 103 2.05 3.62 6.95
N PHE A 104 2.07 4.07 8.20
CA PHE A 104 3.23 4.01 9.07
C PHE A 104 2.94 3.26 10.38
N LYS A 105 3.97 2.72 11.00
CA LYS A 105 3.85 1.93 12.23
C LYS A 105 3.73 2.86 13.43
N THR A 106 2.63 2.78 14.16
CA THR A 106 2.41 3.50 15.42
C THR A 106 1.45 2.74 16.30
N VAL A 107 1.56 2.92 17.61
CA VAL A 107 0.60 2.43 18.61
C VAL A 107 -0.33 3.53 19.10
N ASP A 108 -0.27 4.72 18.50
CA ASP A 108 -1.14 5.85 18.81
C ASP A 108 -2.59 5.56 18.41
N PRO A 109 -3.51 5.43 19.38
CA PRO A 109 -4.93 5.15 19.09
C PRO A 109 -5.67 6.34 18.46
N SER A 110 -5.11 7.54 18.51
CA SER A 110 -5.69 8.75 17.91
C SER A 110 -5.43 8.86 16.39
N VAL A 111 -4.60 7.97 15.84
CA VAL A 111 -4.35 7.86 14.40
C VAL A 111 -5.20 6.75 13.81
N ASP A 112 -6.11 7.09 12.92
CA ASP A 112 -6.95 6.13 12.21
C ASP A 112 -6.15 5.35 11.16
N GLU A 113 -6.66 4.20 10.72
CA GLU A 113 -6.04 3.37 9.66
C GLU A 113 -5.99 4.12 8.31
N THR A 114 -6.97 4.99 8.06
CA THR A 114 -6.98 5.96 6.97
C THR A 114 -7.36 7.32 7.55
N HIS A 115 -6.38 8.08 7.98
CA HIS A 115 -6.59 9.33 8.71
C HIS A 115 -6.73 10.52 7.78
N CYS A 116 -5.83 10.64 6.84
CA CYS A 116 -5.83 11.68 5.80
C CYS A 116 -5.31 11.13 4.48
N ALA A 117 -5.31 11.94 3.45
CA ALA A 117 -4.74 11.59 2.17
C ALA A 117 -4.00 12.76 1.54
N ILE A 118 -2.90 12.46 0.85
CA ILE A 118 -2.19 13.40 -0.01
C ILE A 118 -2.31 12.91 -1.44
N LYS A 119 -2.97 13.71 -2.27
CA LYS A 119 -3.01 13.48 -3.72
C LYS A 119 -1.81 14.16 -4.36
N VAL A 120 -1.00 13.36 -5.04
CA VAL A 120 0.15 13.83 -5.80
C VAL A 120 -0.18 13.83 -7.28
N SER A 121 -0.03 14.96 -7.93
CA SER A 121 -0.23 15.12 -9.36
C SER A 121 0.90 15.92 -10.00
N ARG A 122 1.04 15.78 -11.31
CA ARG A 122 2.02 16.53 -12.08
C ARG A 122 1.31 17.57 -12.92
N THR A 123 1.75 18.81 -12.82
CA THR A 123 1.24 19.91 -13.66
C THR A 123 1.71 19.77 -15.09
N LYS A 124 1.08 20.50 -16.03
CA LYS A 124 1.53 20.55 -17.42
C LYS A 124 2.99 21.03 -17.58
N ALA A 125 3.49 21.79 -16.61
CA ALA A 125 4.88 22.26 -16.57
C ALA A 125 5.84 21.23 -15.93
N GLY A 126 5.36 20.02 -15.57
CA GLY A 126 6.15 18.96 -14.96
C GLY A 126 6.39 19.12 -13.45
N ARG A 127 5.84 20.14 -12.81
CA ARG A 127 5.96 20.38 -11.36
C ARG A 127 5.04 19.47 -10.58
N LEU A 128 5.50 18.94 -9.46
CA LEU A 128 4.70 18.16 -8.54
C LEU A 128 3.76 19.07 -7.74
N LEU A 129 2.55 18.58 -7.51
CA LEU A 129 1.54 19.24 -6.69
C LEU A 129 1.05 18.23 -5.65
N PHE A 130 1.20 18.60 -4.39
CA PHE A 130 0.78 17.79 -3.25
C PHE A 130 -0.45 18.45 -2.61
N VAL A 131 -1.56 17.74 -2.57
CA VAL A 131 -2.84 18.25 -2.03
C VAL A 131 -3.29 17.37 -0.88
N LEU A 132 -3.30 17.96 0.33
CA LEU A 132 -3.76 17.32 1.56
C LEU A 132 -5.27 17.46 1.72
N ARG A 133 -5.91 16.41 2.19
CA ARG A 133 -7.29 16.40 2.68
C ARG A 133 -7.44 15.53 3.92
N ASP A 134 -8.39 15.85 4.79
CA ASP A 134 -8.79 14.98 5.88
C ASP A 134 -9.55 13.75 5.36
N GLY A 135 -9.57 12.66 6.12
CA GLY A 135 -9.96 11.34 5.69
C GLY A 135 -11.42 10.92 5.59
N PRO A 136 -12.48 11.31 6.32
CA PRO A 136 -12.60 12.02 7.60
C PRO A 136 -11.98 11.25 8.78
N SER A 137 -11.25 11.96 9.60
CA SER A 137 -10.58 11.39 10.77
C SER A 137 -11.32 11.67 12.08
N GLY A 138 -11.06 10.83 13.10
CA GLY A 138 -11.64 11.01 14.43
C GLY A 138 -11.08 12.20 15.20
N THR A 139 -9.81 12.55 14.99
CA THR A 139 -9.11 13.60 15.74
C THR A 139 -8.72 14.81 14.91
N GLY A 140 -8.96 14.79 13.60
CA GLY A 140 -8.63 15.86 12.67
C GLY A 140 -7.22 15.80 12.12
N THR A 141 -7.05 16.44 10.97
CA THR A 141 -5.76 16.62 10.28
C THR A 141 -5.37 18.09 10.34
N PHE A 142 -4.14 18.38 10.70
CA PHE A 142 -3.63 19.74 10.84
C PHE A 142 -2.50 20.00 9.85
N HIS A 143 -2.55 21.15 9.20
CA HIS A 143 -1.47 21.69 8.38
C HIS A 143 -0.93 22.95 9.03
N MET A 144 0.37 22.98 9.35
CA MET A 144 1.02 24.11 10.01
C MET A 144 0.26 24.58 11.27
N ASN A 145 -0.26 23.64 12.06
CA ASN A 145 -1.11 23.82 13.25
C ASN A 145 -2.54 24.35 13.00
N GLU A 146 -2.96 24.48 11.74
CA GLU A 146 -4.33 24.84 11.39
C GLU A 146 -5.14 23.60 11.01
N LEU A 147 -6.35 23.48 11.54
CA LEU A 147 -7.23 22.36 11.26
C LEU A 147 -7.68 22.41 9.79
N VAL A 148 -7.46 21.31 9.08
CA VAL A 148 -7.98 21.12 7.72
C VAL A 148 -9.45 20.76 7.77
N GLY A 149 -10.30 21.57 7.16
CA GLY A 149 -11.75 21.35 7.11
C GLY A 149 -12.12 20.10 6.33
N VAL A 150 -13.26 19.48 6.66
CA VAL A 150 -13.73 18.20 6.09
C VAL A 150 -13.79 18.20 4.55
N LYS A 151 -14.10 19.33 3.95
CA LYS A 151 -14.14 19.51 2.48
C LYS A 151 -12.97 20.32 1.94
N GLU A 152 -12.07 20.72 2.80
CA GLU A 152 -10.93 21.55 2.45
C GLU A 152 -9.85 20.73 1.74
N ARG A 153 -9.15 21.41 0.86
CA ARG A 153 -8.00 20.87 0.13
C ARG A 153 -6.85 21.87 0.30
N VAL A 154 -5.76 21.41 0.85
CA VAL A 154 -4.61 22.25 1.17
C VAL A 154 -3.43 21.87 0.27
N ASN A 155 -2.89 22.83 -0.47
CA ASN A 155 -1.66 22.63 -1.21
C ASN A 155 -0.47 22.63 -0.25
N LEU A 156 0.32 21.57 -0.30
CA LEU A 156 1.54 21.42 0.47
C LEU A 156 2.76 21.82 -0.38
N SER A 157 3.72 22.45 0.26
CA SER A 157 5.03 22.76 -0.31
C SER A 157 6.13 21.97 0.39
N GLU A 158 7.34 21.99 -0.14
CA GLU A 158 8.53 21.44 0.51
C GLU A 158 8.64 21.94 1.97
N GLY A 159 8.84 21.01 2.89
CA GLY A 159 8.93 21.28 4.32
C GLY A 159 7.58 21.52 5.03
N ALA A 160 6.44 21.31 4.36
CA ALA A 160 5.13 21.44 4.98
C ALA A 160 4.96 20.46 6.15
N ILE A 161 4.42 20.94 7.26
CA ILE A 161 4.19 20.15 8.47
C ILE A 161 2.74 19.71 8.51
N VAL A 162 2.53 18.41 8.63
CA VAL A 162 1.21 17.77 8.79
C VAL A 162 1.17 17.05 10.12
N THR A 163 0.12 17.29 10.90
CA THR A 163 -0.07 16.61 12.19
C THR A 163 -1.38 15.84 12.21
N ILE A 164 -1.31 14.58 12.61
CA ILE A 164 -2.44 13.67 12.81
C ILE A 164 -2.30 12.96 14.15
N GLY A 165 -3.32 13.08 15.02
CA GLY A 165 -3.19 12.60 16.40
C GLY A 165 -1.98 13.22 17.09
N ALA A 166 -1.14 12.41 17.71
CA ALA A 166 0.13 12.84 18.31
C ALA A 166 1.34 12.80 17.34
N THR A 167 1.09 12.54 16.06
CA THR A 167 2.13 12.34 15.05
C THR A 167 2.34 13.58 14.21
N THR A 168 3.58 14.04 14.12
CA THR A 168 4.01 15.13 13.22
C THR A 168 4.82 14.56 12.05
N MET A 169 4.49 15.00 10.86
CA MET A 169 5.15 14.60 9.61
C MET A 169 5.61 15.83 8.84
N ILE A 170 6.74 15.71 8.15
CA ILE A 170 7.28 16.75 7.29
C ILE A 170 7.32 16.23 5.85
N LEU A 171 6.74 16.98 4.92
CA LEU A 171 6.76 16.66 3.50
C LEU A 171 8.10 17.07 2.88
N HIS A 172 8.66 16.15 2.09
CA HIS A 172 9.79 16.42 1.21
C HIS A 172 9.47 15.97 -0.22
N GLU A 173 9.90 16.76 -1.18
CA GLU A 173 9.82 16.42 -2.60
C GLU A 173 11.03 15.56 -3.02
N GLY A 174 10.84 14.67 -3.98
CA GLY A 174 11.90 13.85 -4.54
C GLY A 174 11.94 12.43 -4.00
N THR A 175 13.07 11.76 -4.21
CA THR A 175 13.27 10.37 -3.80
C THR A 175 13.63 10.30 -2.31
N PRO A 176 13.02 9.41 -1.53
CA PRO A 176 13.41 9.23 -0.13
C PRO A 176 14.87 8.80 -0.02
N PRO A 177 15.59 9.24 1.02
CA PRO A 177 16.95 8.78 1.28
C PRO A 177 16.95 7.27 1.53
N GLU A 178 17.97 6.57 1.06
CA GLU A 178 18.20 5.18 1.41
C GLU A 178 18.49 5.11 2.92
N GLU A 179 17.79 4.23 3.63
CA GLU A 179 18.07 3.98 5.05
C GLU A 179 19.41 3.23 5.14
N GLU A 180 20.41 3.84 5.79
CA GLU A 180 21.65 3.17 6.16
C GLU A 180 21.45 2.26 7.39
#